data_bc1f780c30318d53adebc78a1c168a72
#
_entry.id   bc1f780c30318d53adebc78a1c168a72
#
_cell.length_a   1.000
_cell.length_b   1.000
_cell.length_c   1.000
_cell.angle_alpha   90.00
_cell.angle_beta   90.00
_cell.angle_gamma   90.00
#
_symmetry.space_group_name_H-M   'P 1'
#
loop_
_entity.id
_entity.type
_entity.pdbx_description
1 polymer ?
#
loop_
_entity_poly.entity_id
_entity_poly.type
_entity_poly.pdbx_seq_one_letter_code
_entity_poly.pdbx_strand_id
1 'polypeptide(L)'
;MSEYRLKSNGSVKTKSEVVALFPNTSIPKVWTDQVCEDLGIDVVFETPQPTSSEAYKHYVRNGVEQNSKDQWVQAWVEQDMFADTTVDGVTTTKAEHEAAYQAELDANVAAVVRSRRDGLLAETDFYALSDVTMTDAMTTYRQALRDITAHSNFPHNLTDDDWPEKP
;
A
#
# COMPACT_ATOMS: atom_id res chain seq x y z
N MET A 1 -18.79 -3.99 -4.76
CA MET A 1 -20.05 -4.51 -4.11
C MET A 1 -21.02 -3.34 -4.04
N SER A 2 -22.26 -3.48 -4.49
CA SER A 2 -23.20 -2.34 -4.51
C SER A 2 -23.61 -1.94 -3.10
N GLU A 3 -23.48 -0.67 -2.78
CA GLU A 3 -23.89 -0.05 -1.53
C GLU A 3 -25.09 0.85 -1.77
N TYR A 4 -25.91 1.03 -0.73
CA TYR A 4 -27.13 1.83 -0.75
C TYR A 4 -27.22 2.66 0.52
N ARG A 5 -27.61 3.92 0.36
CA ARG A 5 -27.86 4.83 1.47
C ARG A 5 -29.34 4.82 1.80
N LEU A 6 -29.70 4.63 3.07
CA LEU A 6 -31.08 4.78 3.50
C LEU A 6 -31.45 6.27 3.58
N LYS A 7 -32.52 6.69 2.89
CA LYS A 7 -33.01 8.08 2.92
C LYS A 7 -33.45 8.51 4.31
N SER A 8 -33.95 7.55 5.12
CA SER A 8 -34.48 7.81 6.45
C SER A 8 -33.47 8.30 7.48
N ASN A 9 -32.24 7.82 7.41
CA ASN A 9 -31.20 8.10 8.43
C ASN A 9 -29.77 8.24 7.86
N GLY A 10 -29.60 8.15 6.54
CA GLY A 10 -28.32 8.31 5.88
C GLY A 10 -27.35 7.13 6.01
N SER A 11 -27.74 6.05 6.72
CA SER A 11 -26.84 4.90 6.89
C SER A 11 -26.62 4.15 5.58
N VAL A 12 -25.38 3.68 5.39
CA VAL A 12 -24.99 2.90 4.20
C VAL A 12 -25.11 1.42 4.50
N LYS A 13 -25.70 0.68 3.57
CA LYS A 13 -26.00 -0.74 3.67
C LYS A 13 -25.64 -1.47 2.37
N THR A 14 -25.25 -2.70 2.51
CA THR A 14 -25.14 -3.63 1.37
C THR A 14 -26.54 -4.04 0.89
N LYS A 15 -26.63 -4.58 -0.32
CA LYS A 15 -27.88 -5.08 -0.87
C LYS A 15 -28.57 -6.09 0.05
N SER A 16 -27.82 -7.01 0.63
CA SER A 16 -28.33 -8.04 1.55
C SER A 16 -28.87 -7.45 2.86
N GLU A 17 -28.20 -6.44 3.41
CA GLU A 17 -28.66 -5.73 4.60
C GLU A 17 -29.94 -4.95 4.34
N VAL A 18 -30.06 -4.30 3.17
CA VAL A 18 -31.32 -3.65 2.79
C VAL A 18 -32.47 -4.65 2.68
N VAL A 19 -32.25 -5.79 2.00
CA VAL A 19 -33.29 -6.85 1.93
C VAL A 19 -33.73 -7.32 3.31
N ALA A 20 -32.81 -7.44 4.25
CA ALA A 20 -33.11 -7.86 5.63
C ALA A 20 -33.99 -6.84 6.40
N LEU A 21 -34.04 -5.58 5.97
CA LEU A 21 -34.94 -4.56 6.56
C LEU A 21 -36.41 -4.76 6.13
N PHE A 22 -36.68 -5.52 5.07
CA PHE A 22 -37.99 -5.73 4.48
C PHE A 22 -38.40 -7.22 4.44
N PRO A 23 -38.47 -7.92 5.58
CA PRO A 23 -38.64 -9.38 5.64
C PRO A 23 -39.95 -9.87 5.02
N ASN A 24 -40.97 -9.03 4.93
CA ASN A 24 -42.29 -9.35 4.40
C ASN A 24 -42.56 -8.79 2.99
N THR A 25 -41.52 -8.29 2.33
CA THR A 25 -41.63 -7.65 1.01
C THR A 25 -40.90 -8.48 -0.04
N SER A 26 -41.59 -8.80 -1.14
CA SER A 26 -40.95 -9.45 -2.28
C SER A 26 -40.18 -8.40 -3.09
N ILE A 27 -38.86 -8.37 -2.95
CA ILE A 27 -37.98 -7.42 -3.64
C ILE A 27 -37.45 -8.07 -4.92
N PRO A 28 -37.52 -7.39 -6.09
CA PRO A 28 -36.97 -7.91 -7.34
C PRO A 28 -35.47 -8.16 -7.25
N LYS A 29 -34.96 -9.10 -8.07
CA LYS A 29 -33.49 -9.34 -8.16
C LYS A 29 -32.73 -8.17 -8.75
N VAL A 30 -33.33 -7.50 -9.74
CA VAL A 30 -32.76 -6.29 -10.38
C VAL A 30 -33.41 -5.07 -9.75
N TRP A 31 -32.58 -4.16 -9.27
CA TRP A 31 -33.05 -2.91 -8.66
C TRP A 31 -32.93 -1.78 -9.68
N THR A 32 -34.09 -1.24 -10.02
CA THR A 32 -34.23 -0.04 -10.85
C THR A 32 -34.35 1.19 -9.95
N ASP A 33 -34.24 2.38 -10.52
CA ASP A 33 -34.44 3.64 -9.79
C ASP A 33 -35.81 3.67 -9.06
N GLN A 34 -36.85 3.13 -9.69
CA GLN A 34 -38.19 3.02 -9.06
C GLN A 34 -38.15 2.11 -7.83
N VAL A 35 -37.50 0.96 -7.91
CA VAL A 35 -37.37 0.05 -6.76
C VAL A 35 -36.57 0.71 -5.62
N CYS A 36 -35.52 1.44 -5.95
CA CYS A 36 -34.74 2.19 -4.97
C CYS A 36 -35.60 3.29 -4.30
N GLU A 37 -36.42 3.99 -5.08
CA GLU A 37 -37.35 5.00 -4.55
C GLU A 37 -38.39 4.40 -3.63
N ASP A 38 -39.03 3.28 -4.04
CA ASP A 38 -40.04 2.57 -3.26
C ASP A 38 -39.48 2.01 -1.93
N LEU A 39 -38.21 1.61 -1.93
CA LEU A 39 -37.49 1.16 -0.74
C LEU A 39 -36.92 2.31 0.11
N GLY A 40 -37.01 3.55 -0.34
CA GLY A 40 -36.45 4.72 0.35
C GLY A 40 -34.94 4.71 0.44
N ILE A 41 -34.26 4.30 -0.64
CA ILE A 41 -32.81 4.18 -0.68
C ILE A 41 -32.26 4.96 -1.90
N ASP A 42 -30.99 5.37 -1.78
CA ASP A 42 -30.20 5.91 -2.88
C ASP A 42 -29.08 4.94 -3.23
N VAL A 43 -28.77 4.79 -4.51
CA VAL A 43 -27.58 4.04 -4.96
C VAL A 43 -26.33 4.81 -4.59
N VAL A 44 -25.35 4.14 -4.00
CA VAL A 44 -24.02 4.70 -3.72
C VAL A 44 -23.05 4.23 -4.79
N PHE A 45 -22.49 5.18 -5.53
CA PHE A 45 -21.49 4.89 -6.56
C PHE A 45 -20.09 4.74 -5.93
N GLU A 46 -19.34 3.79 -6.43
CA GLU A 46 -17.94 3.60 -6.02
C GLU A 46 -17.07 4.74 -6.58
N THR A 47 -16.17 5.22 -5.75
CA THR A 47 -15.11 6.16 -6.14
C THR A 47 -13.75 5.54 -5.82
N PRO A 48 -12.73 5.75 -6.67
CA PRO A 48 -11.38 5.31 -6.34
C PRO A 48 -10.93 5.93 -5.01
N GLN A 49 -10.28 5.12 -4.18
CA GLN A 49 -9.62 5.65 -2.97
C GLN A 49 -8.51 6.60 -3.40
N PRO A 50 -8.52 7.86 -2.94
CA PRO A 50 -7.44 8.80 -3.23
C PRO A 50 -6.12 8.31 -2.62
N THR A 51 -5.01 8.73 -3.24
CA THR A 51 -3.67 8.51 -2.69
C THR A 51 -3.20 9.79 -2.03
N SER A 52 -2.73 9.71 -0.78
CA SER A 52 -2.12 10.86 -0.11
C SER A 52 -0.77 11.20 -0.74
N SER A 53 -0.49 12.48 -0.89
CA SER A 53 0.83 13.01 -1.24
C SER A 53 1.70 13.26 0.00
N GLU A 54 1.12 13.19 1.20
CA GLU A 54 1.83 13.37 2.46
C GLU A 54 2.31 12.01 3.00
N ALA A 55 3.54 12.00 3.53
CA ALA A 55 4.08 10.83 4.19
C ALA A 55 3.23 10.47 5.43
N TYR A 56 3.12 9.18 5.69
CA TYR A 56 2.40 8.64 6.85
C TYR A 56 0.93 9.05 6.97
N LYS A 57 0.31 9.39 5.82
CA LYS A 57 -1.13 9.60 5.71
C LYS A 57 -1.76 8.67 4.68
N HIS A 58 -3.02 8.36 4.88
CA HIS A 58 -3.81 7.55 3.96
C HIS A 58 -5.27 8.00 3.99
N TYR A 59 -6.01 7.69 2.93
CA TYR A 59 -7.43 7.93 2.90
C TYR A 59 -8.20 6.72 3.43
N VAL A 60 -9.14 6.98 4.32
CA VAL A 60 -10.08 5.98 4.83
C VAL A 60 -11.50 6.31 4.40
N ARG A 61 -12.32 5.30 4.33
CA ARG A 61 -13.73 5.44 4.01
C ARG A 61 -14.45 6.28 5.09
N ASN A 62 -15.14 7.33 4.67
CA ASN A 62 -15.87 8.23 5.57
C ASN A 62 -17.31 8.46 5.10
N GLY A 63 -18.10 7.38 5.05
CA GLY A 63 -19.50 7.48 4.65
C GLY A 63 -19.72 7.77 3.18
N VAL A 64 -20.63 8.68 2.88
CA VAL A 64 -21.01 9.08 1.51
C VAL A 64 -21.24 10.57 1.43
N GLU A 65 -21.02 11.12 0.24
CA GLU A 65 -21.26 12.52 -0.09
C GLU A 65 -21.98 12.64 -1.46
N GLN A 66 -22.48 13.80 -1.79
CA GLN A 66 -23.02 14.07 -3.11
C GLN A 66 -21.93 14.67 -4.02
N ASN A 67 -21.81 14.12 -5.23
CA ASN A 67 -20.95 14.69 -6.26
C ASN A 67 -21.65 15.87 -6.98
N SER A 68 -20.95 16.48 -7.93
CA SER A 68 -21.47 17.61 -8.72
C SER A 68 -22.69 17.28 -9.61
N LYS A 69 -23.12 16.02 -9.66
CA LYS A 69 -24.28 15.54 -10.40
C LYS A 69 -25.41 15.10 -9.46
N ASP A 70 -25.37 15.50 -8.20
CA ASP A 70 -26.30 15.12 -7.14
C ASP A 70 -26.39 13.59 -6.88
N GLN A 71 -25.36 12.83 -7.28
CA GLN A 71 -25.29 11.38 -7.06
C GLN A 71 -24.55 11.10 -5.75
N TRP A 72 -25.05 10.17 -4.96
CA TRP A 72 -24.35 9.69 -3.77
C TRP A 72 -23.15 8.84 -4.16
N VAL A 73 -21.98 9.24 -3.69
CA VAL A 73 -20.69 8.57 -3.94
C VAL A 73 -20.01 8.24 -2.64
N GLN A 74 -19.05 7.35 -2.71
CA GLN A 74 -18.19 7.05 -1.57
C GLN A 74 -17.36 8.27 -1.18
N ALA A 75 -17.43 8.66 0.10
CA ALA A 75 -16.62 9.73 0.67
C ALA A 75 -15.34 9.18 1.31
N TRP A 76 -14.28 9.96 1.23
CA TRP A 76 -12.97 9.61 1.77
C TRP A 76 -12.43 10.75 2.62
N VAL A 77 -11.80 10.43 3.73
CA VAL A 77 -11.10 11.41 4.57
C VAL A 77 -9.64 10.99 4.74
N GLU A 78 -8.75 11.97 4.63
CA GLU A 78 -7.33 11.75 4.89
C GLU A 78 -7.09 11.69 6.38
N GLN A 79 -6.34 10.68 6.82
CA GLN A 79 -5.99 10.47 8.22
C GLN A 79 -4.51 10.12 8.34
N ASP A 80 -3.95 10.40 9.50
CA ASP A 80 -2.63 9.91 9.87
C ASP A 80 -2.63 8.38 9.97
N MET A 81 -1.56 7.74 9.49
CA MET A 81 -1.38 6.29 9.61
C MET A 81 -1.13 5.85 11.04
N PHE A 82 -0.53 6.72 11.83
CA PHE A 82 -0.11 6.44 13.20
C PHE A 82 -0.66 7.47 14.17
N ALA A 83 -0.82 7.04 15.42
CA ALA A 83 -1.17 7.87 16.56
C ALA A 83 -0.36 7.41 17.77
N ASP A 84 -0.32 8.22 18.82
CA ASP A 84 0.25 7.79 20.09
C ASP A 84 -0.52 6.56 20.61
N THR A 85 0.20 5.56 21.09
CA THR A 85 -0.36 4.36 21.69
C THR A 85 0.23 4.11 23.07
N THR A 86 -0.58 3.64 24.00
CA THR A 86 -0.11 3.29 25.35
C THR A 86 -0.45 1.84 25.65
N VAL A 87 0.57 1.03 25.93
CA VAL A 87 0.43 -0.37 26.31
C VAL A 87 1.20 -0.59 27.61
N ASP A 88 0.58 -1.15 28.60
CA ASP A 88 1.16 -1.43 29.94
C ASP A 88 1.86 -0.22 30.58
N GLY A 89 1.31 0.99 30.37
CA GLY A 89 1.84 2.23 30.91
C GLY A 89 3.04 2.81 30.16
N VAL A 90 3.47 2.19 29.07
CA VAL A 90 4.50 2.68 28.16
C VAL A 90 3.82 3.34 26.96
N THR A 91 4.10 4.62 26.72
CA THR A 91 3.59 5.35 25.57
C THR A 91 4.61 5.32 24.45
N THR A 92 4.20 4.84 23.27
CA THR A 92 4.90 4.98 22.01
C THR A 92 4.26 6.13 21.24
N THR A 93 5.02 7.14 20.90
CA THR A 93 4.51 8.32 20.21
C THR A 93 4.30 8.06 18.72
N LYS A 94 3.47 8.89 18.06
CA LYS A 94 3.27 8.89 16.61
C LYS A 94 4.61 8.94 15.87
N ALA A 95 5.53 9.81 16.31
CA ALA A 95 6.85 9.97 15.68
C ALA A 95 7.71 8.69 15.78
N GLU A 96 7.63 7.95 16.87
CA GLU A 96 8.33 6.66 17.02
C GLU A 96 7.74 5.59 16.12
N HIS A 97 6.40 5.56 15.95
CA HIS A 97 5.75 4.66 15.00
C HIS A 97 6.15 4.98 13.54
N GLU A 98 6.18 6.26 13.16
CA GLU A 98 6.63 6.72 11.85
C GLU A 98 8.09 6.35 11.58
N ALA A 99 8.96 6.55 12.56
CA ALA A 99 10.38 6.17 12.46
C ALA A 99 10.57 4.67 12.33
N ALA A 100 9.82 3.87 13.09
CA ALA A 100 9.87 2.42 13.01
C ALA A 100 9.40 1.91 11.63
N TYR A 101 8.31 2.47 11.11
CA TYR A 101 7.78 2.15 9.78
C TYR A 101 8.77 2.52 8.67
N GLN A 102 9.40 3.71 8.76
CA GLN A 102 10.42 4.11 7.80
C GLN A 102 11.63 3.17 7.84
N ALA A 103 12.08 2.80 9.04
CA ALA A 103 13.19 1.84 9.18
C ALA A 103 12.87 0.47 8.58
N GLU A 104 11.61 0.01 8.66
CA GLU A 104 11.16 -1.22 8.01
C GLU A 104 11.18 -1.09 6.48
N LEU A 105 10.70 0.04 5.93
CA LEU A 105 10.75 0.31 4.49
C LEU A 105 12.21 0.33 3.99
N ASP A 106 13.09 1.01 4.71
CA ASP A 106 14.52 1.09 4.39
C ASP A 106 15.17 -0.30 4.42
N ALA A 107 14.83 -1.11 5.43
CA ALA A 107 15.34 -2.48 5.56
C ALA A 107 14.87 -3.37 4.40
N ASN A 108 13.62 -3.24 3.97
CA ASN A 108 13.05 -4.01 2.86
C ASN A 108 13.74 -3.65 1.54
N VAL A 109 13.94 -2.36 1.24
CA VAL A 109 14.66 -1.92 0.05
C VAL A 109 16.11 -2.39 0.10
N ALA A 110 16.77 -2.23 1.25
CA ALA A 110 18.15 -2.71 1.44
C ALA A 110 18.27 -4.22 1.26
N ALA A 111 17.29 -5.01 1.64
CA ALA A 111 17.26 -6.46 1.43
C ALA A 111 17.20 -6.81 -0.07
N VAL A 112 16.41 -6.09 -0.86
CA VAL A 112 16.35 -6.27 -2.32
C VAL A 112 17.72 -5.98 -2.97
N VAL A 113 18.36 -4.88 -2.59
CA VAL A 113 19.71 -4.53 -3.10
C VAL A 113 20.73 -5.60 -2.73
N ARG A 114 20.73 -6.06 -1.47
CA ARG A 114 21.63 -7.14 -1.03
C ARG A 114 21.38 -8.44 -1.77
N SER A 115 20.12 -8.80 -2.03
CA SER A 115 19.77 -10.00 -2.79
C SER A 115 20.30 -9.94 -4.23
N ARG A 116 20.17 -8.79 -4.92
CA ARG A 116 20.77 -8.59 -6.25
C ARG A 116 22.30 -8.73 -6.20
N ARG A 117 22.96 -8.07 -5.24
CA ARG A 117 24.40 -8.17 -5.02
C ARG A 117 24.86 -9.63 -4.82
N ASP A 118 24.17 -10.35 -3.96
CA ASP A 118 24.53 -11.72 -3.63
C ASP A 118 24.35 -12.65 -4.83
N GLY A 119 23.32 -12.43 -5.66
CA GLY A 119 23.15 -13.12 -6.93
C GLY A 119 24.33 -12.89 -7.89
N LEU A 120 24.75 -11.63 -8.07
CA LEU A 120 25.89 -11.28 -8.94
C LEU A 120 27.23 -11.84 -8.40
N LEU A 121 27.40 -11.87 -7.07
CA LEU A 121 28.58 -12.52 -6.46
C LEU A 121 28.56 -14.02 -6.66
N ALA A 122 27.42 -14.69 -6.49
CA ALA A 122 27.27 -16.13 -6.69
C ALA A 122 27.61 -16.56 -8.13
N GLU A 123 27.28 -15.76 -9.15
CA GLU A 123 27.66 -16.02 -10.55
C GLU A 123 29.17 -16.14 -10.76
N THR A 124 29.96 -15.59 -9.87
CA THR A 124 31.43 -15.52 -9.96
C THR A 124 32.14 -16.33 -8.87
N ASP A 125 31.42 -17.11 -8.06
CA ASP A 125 32.01 -17.86 -6.95
C ASP A 125 32.91 -19.01 -7.41
N PHE A 126 32.74 -19.47 -8.66
CA PHE A 126 33.63 -20.47 -9.24
C PHE A 126 35.11 -20.00 -9.34
N TYR A 127 35.35 -18.68 -9.34
CA TYR A 127 36.72 -18.14 -9.25
C TYR A 127 37.40 -18.41 -7.90
N ALA A 128 36.66 -18.90 -6.89
CA ALA A 128 37.26 -19.34 -5.62
C ALA A 128 37.87 -20.74 -5.71
N LEU A 129 37.69 -21.46 -6.82
CA LEU A 129 38.29 -22.77 -7.02
C LEU A 129 39.83 -22.65 -7.24
N SER A 130 40.59 -23.63 -6.75
CA SER A 130 42.06 -23.57 -6.78
C SER A 130 42.69 -23.71 -8.17
N ASP A 131 41.91 -24.19 -9.15
CA ASP A 131 42.33 -24.42 -10.54
C ASP A 131 41.85 -23.26 -11.47
N VAL A 132 41.20 -22.23 -10.93
CA VAL A 132 40.73 -21.08 -11.69
C VAL A 132 41.49 -19.83 -11.25
N THR A 133 42.10 -19.14 -12.21
CA THR A 133 42.79 -17.86 -11.94
C THR A 133 41.82 -16.69 -12.06
N MET A 134 41.63 -15.96 -10.96
CA MET A 134 40.84 -14.72 -10.93
C MET A 134 41.70 -13.57 -11.49
N THR A 135 41.16 -12.83 -12.46
CA THR A 135 41.82 -11.63 -12.99
C THR A 135 41.70 -10.45 -12.05
N ASP A 136 42.57 -9.45 -12.16
CA ASP A 136 42.47 -8.19 -11.41
C ASP A 136 41.16 -7.47 -11.67
N ALA A 137 40.67 -7.48 -12.92
CA ALA A 137 39.39 -6.89 -13.28
C ALA A 137 38.21 -7.58 -12.54
N MET A 138 38.22 -8.93 -12.46
CA MET A 138 37.22 -9.67 -11.74
C MET A 138 37.31 -9.43 -10.23
N THR A 139 38.52 -9.31 -9.70
CA THR A 139 38.73 -8.96 -8.27
C THR A 139 38.13 -7.58 -7.96
N THR A 140 38.38 -6.59 -8.81
CA THR A 140 37.83 -5.24 -8.67
C THR A 140 36.30 -5.23 -8.76
N TYR A 141 35.73 -5.95 -9.74
CA TYR A 141 34.29 -6.11 -9.90
C TYR A 141 33.64 -6.70 -8.62
N ARG A 142 34.18 -7.80 -8.12
CA ARG A 142 33.67 -8.45 -6.89
C ARG A 142 33.78 -7.55 -5.66
N GLN A 143 34.85 -6.75 -5.57
CA GLN A 143 35.01 -5.80 -4.47
C GLN A 143 33.97 -4.67 -4.58
N ALA A 144 33.77 -4.10 -5.77
CA ALA A 144 32.76 -3.07 -5.99
C ALA A 144 31.34 -3.58 -5.67
N LEU A 145 31.02 -4.83 -5.98
CA LEU A 145 29.75 -5.45 -5.57
C LEU A 145 29.63 -5.52 -4.03
N ARG A 146 30.68 -5.88 -3.29
CA ARG A 146 30.64 -5.92 -1.82
C ARG A 146 30.42 -4.54 -1.23
N ASP A 147 30.97 -3.51 -1.86
CA ASP A 147 30.94 -2.13 -1.40
C ASP A 147 29.67 -1.39 -1.81
N ILE A 148 28.78 -1.98 -2.62
CA ILE A 148 27.53 -1.35 -3.10
C ILE A 148 26.63 -0.85 -1.96
N THR A 149 26.68 -1.48 -0.80
CA THR A 149 25.91 -1.06 0.40
C THR A 149 26.51 0.13 1.12
N ALA A 150 27.72 0.54 0.76
CA ALA A 150 28.37 1.76 1.24
C ALA A 150 28.19 2.93 0.26
N HIS A 151 27.55 2.70 -0.89
CA HIS A 151 27.29 3.73 -1.90
C HIS A 151 26.35 4.81 -1.34
N SER A 152 26.58 6.08 -1.71
CA SER A 152 25.79 7.21 -1.21
C SER A 152 24.30 7.14 -1.56
N ASN A 153 23.96 6.44 -2.64
CA ASN A 153 22.58 6.23 -3.11
C ASN A 153 21.87 5.03 -2.43
N PHE A 154 22.60 4.25 -1.60
CA PHE A 154 22.01 3.11 -0.89
C PHE A 154 21.10 3.59 0.26
N PRO A 155 19.93 2.95 0.49
CA PRO A 155 19.38 1.85 -0.28
C PRO A 155 18.41 2.30 -1.40
N HIS A 156 17.87 3.52 -1.39
CA HIS A 156 16.71 3.92 -2.18
C HIS A 156 17.00 4.43 -3.59
N ASN A 157 18.16 5.05 -3.80
CA ASN A 157 18.44 5.82 -5.02
C ASN A 157 19.47 5.15 -5.93
N LEU A 158 19.76 3.86 -5.74
CA LEU A 158 20.64 3.11 -6.63
C LEU A 158 19.97 2.93 -7.99
N THR A 159 20.67 3.35 -9.05
CA THR A 159 20.31 3.13 -10.45
C THR A 159 21.12 1.97 -11.03
N ASP A 160 20.79 1.52 -12.25
CA ASP A 160 21.59 0.48 -12.91
C ASP A 160 23.02 0.94 -13.20
N ASP A 161 23.25 2.24 -13.39
CA ASP A 161 24.58 2.82 -13.62
C ASP A 161 25.49 2.81 -12.37
N ASP A 162 24.91 2.67 -11.18
CA ASP A 162 25.67 2.56 -9.92
C ASP A 162 26.24 1.15 -9.70
N TRP A 163 25.79 0.16 -10.49
CA TRP A 163 26.27 -1.22 -10.39
C TRP A 163 27.52 -1.43 -11.24
N PRO A 164 28.53 -2.15 -10.71
CA PRO A 164 29.73 -2.42 -11.49
C PRO A 164 29.43 -3.32 -12.69
N GLU A 165 30.05 -3.01 -13.83
CA GLU A 165 29.99 -3.87 -15.01
C GLU A 165 30.88 -5.10 -14.87
N LYS A 166 30.35 -6.25 -15.23
CA LYS A 166 31.07 -7.52 -15.20
C LYS A 166 32.10 -7.55 -16.33
N PRO A 167 33.40 -7.77 -16.05
CA PRO A 167 34.46 -7.81 -17.06
C PRO A 167 34.41 -9.07 -17.94
#